data_e5b14a3908e613b4c820e3db13e7e02f
#
_entry.id   e5b14a3908e613b4c820e3db13e7e02f
#
_cell.length_a   1.000
_cell.length_b   1.000
_cell.length_c   1.000
_cell.angle_alpha   90.00
_cell.angle_beta   90.00
_cell.angle_gamma   90.00
#
_symmetry.space_group_name_H-M   'P 1'
#
loop_
_entity.id
_entity.type
_entity.pdbx_description
1 polymer ?
#
loop_
_entity_poly.entity_id
_entity_poly.type
_entity_poly.pdbx_seq_one_letter_code
_entity_poly.pdbx_strand_id
1 'polypeptide(L)'
;MLNYSNPITEEKSYSGLQMREVKPIMKLILRGKKREFLSAVGKSLNLILPAEANTFTKSDKLTALWLSPDEWMIFSNEVSHIGSNDYQTENLLNKNICRTNLGAVTDVTDQFVLINIKGDKVYDLFENGSPFNFNDFRKKKGSVTQTILAKIDVIIQNESQNDVNLFVRRSFSQHLFSWMNDSASRL
;
A
#
# COMPACT_ATOMS: atom_id res chain seq x y z
N MET A 1 -11.80 -0.35 24.97
CA MET A 1 -10.82 -0.57 23.87
C MET A 1 -11.60 -0.59 22.57
N LEU A 2 -11.21 0.22 21.59
CA LEU A 2 -11.86 0.23 20.28
C LEU A 2 -11.45 -1.03 19.52
N ASN A 3 -12.43 -1.78 19.02
CA ASN A 3 -12.18 -2.96 18.20
C ASN A 3 -12.08 -2.51 16.74
N TYR A 4 -11.01 -2.91 16.06
CA TYR A 4 -10.90 -2.74 14.62
C TYR A 4 -11.95 -3.62 13.93
N SER A 5 -12.67 -3.05 12.98
CA SER A 5 -13.59 -3.77 12.12
C SER A 5 -13.13 -3.61 10.67
N ASN A 6 -12.90 -4.71 9.99
CA ASN A 6 -12.57 -4.69 8.58
C ASN A 6 -13.76 -4.13 7.78
N PRO A 7 -13.57 -3.14 6.90
CA PRO A 7 -14.63 -2.66 6.04
C PRO A 7 -15.04 -3.70 4.97
N ILE A 8 -14.14 -4.59 4.59
CA ILE A 8 -14.40 -5.69 3.65
C ILE A 8 -14.31 -6.99 4.44
N THR A 9 -15.44 -7.65 4.64
CA THR A 9 -15.54 -8.85 5.46
C THR A 9 -15.45 -10.14 4.65
N GLU A 10 -15.58 -10.06 3.32
CA GLU A 10 -15.66 -11.21 2.45
C GLU A 10 -14.43 -11.33 1.57
N GLU A 11 -13.92 -12.55 1.43
CA GLU A 11 -12.99 -12.92 0.36
C GLU A 11 -13.79 -13.38 -0.86
N LYS A 12 -13.39 -12.95 -2.05
CA LYS A 12 -14.03 -13.34 -3.30
C LYS A 12 -13.04 -14.07 -4.21
N SER A 13 -13.52 -15.17 -4.77
CA SER A 13 -12.75 -16.02 -5.69
C SER A 13 -13.55 -16.30 -6.95
N TYR A 14 -12.91 -16.05 -8.08
CA TYR A 14 -13.42 -16.33 -9.43
C TYR A 14 -12.40 -17.16 -10.20
N SER A 15 -12.76 -17.68 -11.36
CA SER A 15 -11.79 -18.34 -12.24
C SER A 15 -10.68 -17.36 -12.66
N GLY A 16 -9.46 -17.61 -12.19
CA GLY A 16 -8.30 -16.76 -12.48
C GLY A 16 -8.20 -15.46 -11.68
N LEU A 17 -9.00 -15.30 -10.60
CA LEU A 17 -8.96 -14.10 -9.77
C LEU A 17 -9.36 -14.37 -8.31
N GLN A 18 -8.56 -13.91 -7.37
CA GLN A 18 -8.84 -13.95 -5.94
C GLN A 18 -8.62 -12.56 -5.34
N MET A 19 -9.56 -12.08 -4.55
CA MET A 19 -9.53 -10.75 -3.93
C MET A 19 -9.86 -10.83 -2.45
N ARG A 20 -9.05 -10.22 -1.59
CA ARG A 20 -9.29 -10.15 -0.15
C ARG A 20 -8.70 -8.91 0.49
N GLU A 21 -9.32 -8.43 1.55
CA GLU A 21 -8.68 -7.45 2.42
C GLU A 21 -7.56 -8.15 3.22
N VAL A 22 -6.39 -7.53 3.24
CA VAL A 22 -5.32 -7.93 4.14
C VAL A 22 -5.66 -7.42 5.53
N LYS A 23 -5.45 -8.25 6.56
CA LYS A 23 -5.63 -7.84 7.97
C LYS A 23 -4.89 -6.53 8.24
N PRO A 24 -5.33 -5.75 9.22
CA PRO A 24 -4.69 -4.46 9.53
C PRO A 24 -3.19 -4.58 9.69
N ILE A 25 -2.46 -3.76 8.96
CA ILE A 25 -1.01 -3.62 9.04
C ILE A 25 -0.68 -2.14 9.27
N MET A 26 0.39 -1.85 9.99
CA MET A 26 0.89 -0.49 10.15
C MET A 26 1.18 0.14 8.78
N LYS A 27 0.75 1.38 8.57
CA LYS A 27 1.05 2.19 7.39
C LYS A 27 1.43 3.60 7.82
N LEU A 28 2.58 4.08 7.40
CA LEU A 28 3.09 5.40 7.70
C LEU A 28 3.41 6.14 6.41
N ILE A 29 3.08 7.42 6.32
CA ILE A 29 3.58 8.32 5.30
C ILE A 29 4.79 9.07 5.87
N LEU A 30 5.89 9.01 5.14
CA LEU A 30 7.11 9.75 5.43
C LEU A 30 7.30 10.84 4.40
N ARG A 31 7.64 12.06 4.88
CA ARG A 31 7.95 13.19 3.99
C ARG A 31 9.26 13.87 4.38
N GLY A 32 10.13 14.07 3.40
CA GLY A 32 11.40 14.77 3.60
C GLY A 32 12.24 14.78 2.30
N LYS A 33 13.13 15.77 2.17
CA LYS A 33 13.91 15.99 0.93
C LYS A 33 15.41 15.83 1.10
N LYS A 34 15.90 16.00 2.33
CA LYS A 34 17.34 16.08 2.58
C LYS A 34 17.98 14.70 2.63
N ARG A 35 19.26 14.62 2.25
CA ARG A 35 20.05 13.38 2.35
C ARG A 35 20.08 12.84 3.79
N GLU A 36 20.12 13.74 4.77
CA GLU A 36 20.10 13.41 6.19
C GLU A 36 18.80 12.70 6.58
N PHE A 37 17.65 13.11 6.01
CA PHE A 37 16.37 12.45 6.20
C PHE A 37 16.44 10.99 5.70
N LEU A 38 16.89 10.77 4.45
CA LEU A 38 17.00 9.43 3.88
C LEU A 38 17.94 8.55 4.71
N SER A 39 19.07 9.10 5.17
CA SER A 39 20.01 8.38 6.06
C SER A 39 19.39 8.05 7.41
N ALA A 40 18.64 8.97 8.01
CA ALA A 40 18.01 8.77 9.32
C ALA A 40 16.91 7.70 9.23
N VAL A 41 16.09 7.70 8.18
CA VAL A 41 15.09 6.65 7.93
C VAL A 41 15.79 5.30 7.73
N GLY A 42 16.79 5.23 6.86
CA GLY A 42 17.52 4.00 6.56
C GLY A 42 18.13 3.36 7.81
N LYS A 43 18.77 4.19 8.67
CA LYS A 43 19.34 3.73 9.95
C LYS A 43 18.27 3.29 10.95
N SER A 44 17.14 3.98 11.01
CA SER A 44 16.07 3.69 11.97
C SER A 44 15.33 2.39 11.64
N LEU A 45 15.11 2.11 10.35
CA LEU A 45 14.26 1.01 9.90
C LEU A 45 15.04 -0.16 9.27
N ASN A 46 16.35 -0.02 9.09
CA ASN A 46 17.14 -0.94 8.27
C ASN A 46 16.49 -1.20 6.89
N LEU A 47 16.00 -0.13 6.27
CA LEU A 47 15.29 -0.14 5.00
C LEU A 47 15.74 1.05 4.15
N ILE A 48 16.16 0.80 2.93
CA ILE A 48 16.51 1.87 1.98
C ILE A 48 15.23 2.34 1.30
N LEU A 49 14.94 3.64 1.38
CA LEU A 49 13.82 4.21 0.63
C LEU A 49 14.10 4.16 -0.88
N PRO A 50 13.10 3.80 -1.72
CA PRO A 50 13.28 3.80 -3.15
C PRO A 50 13.56 5.22 -3.67
N ALA A 51 14.61 5.36 -4.49
CA ALA A 51 15.00 6.63 -5.10
C ALA A 51 14.44 6.77 -6.53
N GLU A 52 14.22 5.66 -7.22
CA GLU A 52 13.60 5.64 -8.55
C GLU A 52 12.09 5.84 -8.42
N ALA A 53 11.53 6.71 -9.27
CA ALA A 53 10.09 6.98 -9.27
C ALA A 53 9.28 5.72 -9.59
N ASN A 54 8.14 5.59 -8.91
CA ASN A 54 7.20 4.50 -9.13
C ASN A 54 7.78 3.10 -8.87
N THR A 55 8.70 2.99 -7.90
CA THR A 55 9.27 1.73 -7.44
C THR A 55 9.03 1.50 -5.96
N PHE A 56 9.34 0.31 -5.48
CA PHE A 56 9.35 0.01 -4.05
C PHE A 56 10.61 -0.75 -3.63
N THR A 57 10.91 -0.70 -2.36
CA THR A 57 11.94 -1.52 -1.71
C THR A 57 11.30 -2.33 -0.59
N LYS A 58 11.86 -3.49 -0.32
CA LYS A 58 11.33 -4.43 0.68
C LYS A 58 12.46 -4.97 1.54
N SER A 59 12.25 -5.00 2.85
CA SER A 59 13.03 -5.76 3.83
C SER A 59 12.17 -6.92 4.36
N ASP A 60 12.70 -7.70 5.30
CA ASP A 60 11.94 -8.80 5.92
C ASP A 60 10.66 -8.29 6.59
N LYS A 61 10.71 -7.13 7.24
CA LYS A 61 9.61 -6.60 8.07
C LYS A 61 8.81 -5.48 7.44
N LEU A 62 9.40 -4.73 6.53
CA LEU A 62 8.82 -3.49 6.00
C LEU A 62 8.94 -3.41 4.49
N THR A 63 7.96 -2.74 3.89
CA THR A 63 7.98 -2.35 2.48
C THR A 63 7.81 -0.84 2.39
N ALA A 64 8.60 -0.18 1.52
CA ALA A 64 8.52 1.25 1.24
C ALA A 64 8.15 1.48 -0.22
N LEU A 65 7.05 2.18 -0.46
CA LEU A 65 6.59 2.60 -1.78
C LEU A 65 7.03 4.04 -2.05
N TRP A 66 7.56 4.32 -3.22
CA TRP A 66 7.76 5.69 -3.68
C TRP A 66 6.43 6.30 -4.13
N LEU A 67 6.02 7.43 -3.56
CA LEU A 67 4.80 8.14 -3.94
C LEU A 67 5.07 9.46 -4.65
N SER A 68 6.10 10.18 -4.21
CA SER A 68 6.56 11.42 -4.84
C SER A 68 8.04 11.65 -4.52
N PRO A 69 8.71 12.64 -5.12
CA PRO A 69 10.12 12.91 -4.86
C PRO A 69 10.49 13.17 -3.38
N ASP A 70 9.51 13.45 -2.55
CA ASP A 70 9.66 13.73 -1.13
C ASP A 70 8.68 12.97 -0.24
N GLU A 71 8.02 11.93 -0.78
CA GLU A 71 6.97 11.20 -0.06
C GLU A 71 7.05 9.70 -0.32
N TRP A 72 7.00 8.93 0.76
CA TRP A 72 7.00 7.47 0.74
C TRP A 72 5.92 6.93 1.66
N MET A 73 5.25 5.86 1.25
CA MET A 73 4.45 5.04 2.15
C MET A 73 5.27 3.85 2.63
N ILE A 74 5.37 3.68 3.95
CA ILE A 74 5.96 2.48 4.55
C ILE A 74 4.85 1.66 5.18
N PHE A 75 4.87 0.37 5.00
CA PHE A 75 3.94 -0.53 5.67
C PHE A 75 4.63 -1.81 6.17
N SER A 76 4.03 -2.42 7.19
CA SER A 76 4.50 -3.67 7.75
C SER A 76 4.16 -4.85 6.83
N ASN A 77 5.10 -5.79 6.68
CA ASN A 77 4.84 -7.06 6.02
C ASN A 77 4.11 -8.06 6.94
N GLU A 78 4.08 -7.75 8.24
CA GLU A 78 3.43 -8.56 9.26
C GLU A 78 2.11 -7.91 9.69
N VAL A 79 1.12 -8.76 9.98
CA VAL A 79 -0.17 -8.31 10.51
C VAL A 79 0.02 -7.71 11.88
N SER A 80 -0.50 -6.50 12.09
CA SER A 80 -0.55 -5.88 13.41
C SER A 80 -1.46 -6.69 14.33
N HIS A 81 -1.03 -6.94 15.56
CA HIS A 81 -1.91 -7.54 16.55
C HIS A 81 -3.06 -6.56 16.83
N ILE A 82 -4.29 -7.00 16.56
CA ILE A 82 -5.50 -6.22 16.84
C ILE A 82 -5.52 -5.88 18.32
N GLY A 83 -5.50 -4.59 18.65
CA GLY A 83 -5.53 -4.10 20.04
C GLY A 83 -4.16 -3.86 20.69
N SER A 84 -3.04 -4.17 20.04
CA SER A 84 -1.74 -3.63 20.46
C SER A 84 -1.59 -2.24 19.85
N ASN A 85 -1.59 -1.21 20.68
CA ASN A 85 -1.14 0.13 20.30
C ASN A 85 0.39 0.12 20.19
N ASP A 86 0.92 -0.73 19.31
CA ASP A 86 2.37 -0.83 19.10
C ASP A 86 2.82 0.25 18.12
N TYR A 87 3.04 1.45 18.66
CA TYR A 87 3.60 2.60 17.95
C TYR A 87 5.13 2.62 17.97
N GLN A 88 5.81 1.49 18.18
CA GLN A 88 7.28 1.46 18.32
C GLN A 88 7.96 2.07 17.11
N THR A 89 7.57 1.67 15.91
CA THR A 89 8.14 2.17 14.65
C THR A 89 7.86 3.67 14.47
N GLU A 90 6.63 4.11 14.73
CA GLU A 90 6.26 5.53 14.65
C GLU A 90 7.03 6.35 15.68
N ASN A 91 7.10 5.91 16.94
CA ASN A 91 7.83 6.59 18.00
C ASN A 91 9.32 6.71 17.69
N LEU A 92 9.93 5.65 17.14
CA LEU A 92 11.33 5.66 16.72
C LEU A 92 11.56 6.68 15.61
N LEU A 93 10.70 6.73 14.60
CA LEU A 93 10.78 7.68 13.50
C LEU A 93 10.50 9.12 14.00
N ASN A 94 9.51 9.31 14.86
CA ASN A 94 9.25 10.61 15.47
C ASN A 94 10.49 11.16 16.19
N LYS A 95 11.17 10.32 16.97
CA LYS A 95 12.40 10.71 17.68
C LYS A 95 13.51 11.12 16.71
N ASN A 96 13.72 10.34 15.65
CA ASN A 96 14.88 10.45 14.76
C ASN A 96 14.65 11.40 13.57
N ILE A 97 13.39 11.69 13.22
CA ILE A 97 13.00 12.47 12.05
C ILE A 97 12.28 13.75 12.45
N CYS A 98 11.15 13.64 13.17
CA CYS A 98 10.31 14.82 13.44
C CYS A 98 10.97 15.76 14.46
N ARG A 99 11.47 15.22 15.58
CA ARG A 99 12.11 16.03 16.64
C ARG A 99 13.44 16.64 16.20
N THR A 100 14.05 16.11 15.15
CA THR A 100 15.29 16.63 14.56
C THR A 100 15.04 17.58 13.37
N ASN A 101 13.77 17.90 13.07
CA ASN A 101 13.36 18.75 11.95
C ASN A 101 13.89 18.27 10.58
N LEU A 102 14.06 16.97 10.40
CA LEU A 102 14.48 16.39 9.12
C LEU A 102 13.31 16.16 8.17
N GLY A 103 12.11 15.88 8.70
CA GLY A 103 10.93 15.58 7.93
C GLY A 103 9.70 15.35 8.82
N ALA A 104 8.67 14.76 8.22
CA ALA A 104 7.42 14.43 8.89
C ALA A 104 7.10 12.92 8.77
N VAL A 105 6.44 12.40 9.79
CA VAL A 105 5.91 11.04 9.87
C VAL A 105 4.43 11.16 10.23
N THR A 106 3.57 10.50 9.45
CA THR A 106 2.12 10.51 9.66
C THR A 106 1.61 9.08 9.67
N ASP A 107 0.92 8.69 10.74
CA ASP A 107 0.22 7.41 10.76
C ASP A 107 -1.03 7.48 9.87
N VAL A 108 -1.10 6.56 8.91
CA VAL A 108 -2.21 6.40 7.97
C VAL A 108 -2.77 4.97 8.00
N THR A 109 -2.50 4.24 9.08
CA THR A 109 -2.90 2.85 9.27
C THR A 109 -4.39 2.67 9.05
N ASP A 110 -5.21 3.54 9.63
CA ASP A 110 -6.67 3.51 9.50
C ASP A 110 -7.21 4.29 8.29
N GLN A 111 -6.37 5.07 7.62
CA GLN A 111 -6.76 5.82 6.44
C GLN A 111 -6.88 4.93 5.20
N PHE A 112 -6.00 3.94 5.07
CA PHE A 112 -5.93 3.06 3.92
C PHE A 112 -6.29 1.62 4.28
N VAL A 113 -7.06 1.00 3.39
CA VAL A 113 -7.28 -0.45 3.36
C VAL A 113 -6.35 -1.03 2.30
N LEU A 114 -5.75 -2.18 2.60
CA LEU A 114 -4.96 -2.96 1.66
C LEU A 114 -5.81 -4.14 1.17
N ILE A 115 -6.03 -4.19 -0.14
CA ILE A 115 -6.66 -5.30 -0.83
C ILE A 115 -5.59 -6.04 -1.62
N ASN A 116 -5.38 -7.31 -1.34
CA ASN A 116 -4.52 -8.17 -2.13
C ASN A 116 -5.36 -8.86 -3.21
N ILE A 117 -4.86 -8.81 -4.45
CA ILE A 117 -5.54 -9.34 -5.62
C ILE A 117 -4.56 -10.25 -6.35
N LYS A 118 -4.96 -11.51 -6.57
CA LYS A 118 -4.14 -12.54 -7.20
C LYS A 118 -4.86 -13.19 -8.37
N GLY A 119 -4.08 -13.56 -9.39
CA GLY A 119 -4.56 -14.32 -10.53
C GLY A 119 -4.20 -13.70 -11.87
N ASP A 120 -4.40 -14.45 -12.94
CA ASP A 120 -4.03 -14.03 -14.30
C ASP A 120 -4.95 -12.93 -14.86
N LYS A 121 -6.17 -12.80 -14.33
CA LYS A 121 -7.15 -11.78 -14.73
C LYS A 121 -7.08 -10.46 -13.92
N VAL A 122 -6.06 -10.27 -13.07
CA VAL A 122 -5.93 -9.05 -12.24
C VAL A 122 -5.92 -7.78 -13.10
N TYR A 123 -5.15 -7.79 -14.19
CA TYR A 123 -5.03 -6.61 -15.04
C TYR A 123 -6.24 -6.39 -15.94
N ASP A 124 -6.91 -7.46 -16.36
CA ASP A 124 -8.17 -7.36 -17.09
C ASP A 124 -9.25 -6.70 -16.24
N LEU A 125 -9.29 -7.03 -14.93
CA LEU A 125 -10.14 -6.34 -13.97
C LEU A 125 -9.83 -4.83 -13.89
N PHE A 126 -8.54 -4.46 -13.82
CA PHE A 126 -8.13 -3.06 -13.70
C PHE A 126 -8.39 -2.26 -14.98
N GLU A 127 -8.18 -2.85 -16.14
CA GLU A 127 -8.43 -2.21 -17.46
C GLU A 127 -9.89 -1.84 -17.66
N ASN A 128 -10.83 -2.53 -17.00
CA ASN A 128 -12.26 -2.19 -17.04
C ASN A 128 -12.61 -0.88 -16.32
N GLY A 129 -11.77 -0.39 -15.42
CA GLY A 129 -12.12 0.79 -14.59
C GLY A 129 -11.03 1.84 -14.43
N SER A 130 -9.88 1.67 -15.09
CA SER A 130 -8.76 2.59 -15.01
C SER A 130 -8.32 3.08 -16.38
N PRO A 131 -7.99 4.37 -16.56
CA PRO A 131 -7.40 4.89 -17.79
C PRO A 131 -5.89 4.56 -17.91
N PHE A 132 -5.29 3.95 -16.89
CA PHE A 132 -3.87 3.63 -16.86
C PHE A 132 -3.57 2.45 -17.77
N ASN A 133 -2.48 2.54 -18.55
CA ASN A 133 -2.02 1.44 -19.40
C ASN A 133 -1.20 0.45 -18.57
N PHE A 134 -1.77 -0.72 -18.28
CA PHE A 134 -1.11 -1.75 -17.48
C PHE A 134 -0.15 -2.65 -18.28
N ASN A 135 -0.02 -2.52 -19.60
CA ASN A 135 0.78 -3.44 -20.42
C ASN A 135 2.26 -3.50 -20.03
N ASP A 136 2.86 -2.37 -19.71
CA ASP A 136 4.25 -2.33 -19.24
C ASP A 136 4.35 -2.56 -17.74
N PHE A 137 3.36 -2.10 -16.98
CA PHE A 137 3.30 -2.28 -15.54
C PHE A 137 3.24 -3.76 -15.14
N ARG A 138 2.41 -4.56 -15.83
CA ARG A 138 2.29 -6.02 -15.57
C ARG A 138 3.60 -6.79 -15.76
N LYS A 139 4.49 -6.31 -16.63
CA LYS A 139 5.79 -6.93 -16.93
C LYS A 139 6.89 -6.51 -15.96
N LYS A 140 6.75 -5.33 -15.33
CA LYS A 140 7.76 -4.72 -14.47
C LYS A 140 7.47 -5.04 -13.01
N LYS A 141 7.94 -6.20 -12.53
CA LYS A 141 7.96 -6.51 -11.09
C LYS A 141 8.68 -5.40 -10.32
N GLY A 142 8.18 -5.06 -9.14
CA GLY A 142 8.78 -4.01 -8.31
C GLY A 142 8.28 -2.61 -8.62
N SER A 143 7.24 -2.48 -9.45
CA SER A 143 6.65 -1.18 -9.79
C SER A 143 5.47 -0.80 -8.90
N VAL A 144 5.29 0.51 -8.78
CA VAL A 144 4.16 1.14 -8.07
C VAL A 144 3.51 2.13 -9.04
N THR A 145 2.21 2.28 -8.97
CA THR A 145 1.51 3.36 -9.67
C THR A 145 0.43 3.97 -8.80
N GLN A 146 0.19 5.25 -8.98
CA GLN A 146 -0.96 5.97 -8.44
C GLN A 146 -1.88 6.31 -9.60
N THR A 147 -3.11 5.85 -9.53
CA THR A 147 -4.10 6.03 -10.60
C THR A 147 -5.50 6.04 -10.03
N ILE A 148 -6.50 6.10 -10.89
CA ILE A 148 -7.90 5.90 -10.50
C ILE A 148 -8.37 4.51 -10.95
N LEU A 149 -9.20 3.89 -10.13
CA LEU A 149 -9.95 2.67 -10.45
C LEU A 149 -11.42 2.90 -10.09
N ALA A 150 -12.33 2.74 -11.03
CA ALA A 150 -13.74 3.07 -10.84
C ALA A 150 -13.99 4.50 -10.29
N LYS A 151 -13.21 5.48 -10.77
CA LYS A 151 -13.20 6.90 -10.34
C LYS A 151 -12.70 7.13 -8.90
N ILE A 152 -12.06 6.16 -8.28
CA ILE A 152 -11.50 6.24 -6.92
C ILE A 152 -9.98 6.20 -7.01
N ASP A 153 -9.31 7.11 -6.28
CA ASP A 153 -7.86 7.15 -6.19
C ASP A 153 -7.32 5.89 -5.50
N VAL A 154 -6.36 5.24 -6.12
CA VAL A 154 -5.71 4.03 -5.63
C VAL A 154 -4.19 4.10 -5.81
N ILE A 155 -3.48 3.40 -4.92
CA ILE A 155 -2.05 3.08 -5.08
C ILE A 155 -1.97 1.60 -5.38
N ILE A 156 -1.29 1.22 -6.45
CA ILE A 156 -1.16 -0.17 -6.88
C ILE A 156 0.32 -0.55 -6.85
N GLN A 157 0.65 -1.59 -6.11
CA GLN A 157 1.97 -2.19 -6.04
C GLN A 157 1.96 -3.52 -6.78
N ASN A 158 2.81 -3.67 -7.79
CA ASN A 158 3.05 -4.94 -8.48
C ASN A 158 4.07 -5.77 -7.69
N GLU A 159 3.60 -6.58 -6.75
CA GLU A 159 4.44 -7.43 -5.88
C GLU A 159 5.14 -8.53 -6.70
N SER A 160 4.38 -9.17 -7.61
CA SER A 160 4.88 -10.15 -8.58
C SER A 160 3.91 -10.27 -9.76
N GLN A 161 4.26 -11.09 -10.74
CA GLN A 161 3.46 -11.32 -11.92
C GLN A 161 2.03 -11.68 -11.57
N ASN A 162 1.07 -11.46 -11.38
CA ASN A 162 -0.28 -11.89 -10.95
C ASN A 162 -0.52 -11.80 -9.43
N ASP A 163 0.26 -10.98 -8.71
CA ASP A 163 0.05 -10.70 -7.29
C ASP A 163 0.22 -9.20 -7.06
N VAL A 164 -0.87 -8.53 -6.76
CA VAL A 164 -0.95 -7.07 -6.68
C VAL A 164 -1.53 -6.65 -5.36
N ASN A 165 -0.93 -5.65 -4.74
CA ASN A 165 -1.44 -4.98 -3.58
C ASN A 165 -2.07 -3.63 -3.99
N LEU A 166 -3.33 -3.42 -3.64
CA LEU A 166 -4.09 -2.22 -3.92
C LEU A 166 -4.43 -1.51 -2.61
N PHE A 167 -3.99 -0.26 -2.49
CA PHE A 167 -4.32 0.60 -1.35
C PHE A 167 -5.41 1.58 -1.78
N VAL A 168 -6.47 1.62 -1.01
CA VAL A 168 -7.62 2.52 -1.21
C VAL A 168 -7.99 3.19 0.10
N ARG A 169 -8.49 4.42 0.07
CA ARG A 169 -9.02 5.08 1.27
C ARG A 169 -10.14 4.24 1.88
N ARG A 170 -10.08 4.07 3.20
CA ARG A 170 -11.05 3.25 3.95
C ARG A 170 -12.50 3.60 3.64
N SER A 171 -12.81 4.89 3.53
CA SER A 171 -14.17 5.37 3.23
C SER A 171 -14.72 4.93 1.86
N PHE A 172 -13.85 4.57 0.91
CA PHE A 172 -14.23 4.11 -0.43
C PHE A 172 -14.04 2.61 -0.63
N SER A 173 -13.47 1.91 0.34
CA SER A 173 -13.03 0.52 0.16
C SER A 173 -14.19 -0.44 -0.13
N GLN A 174 -15.32 -0.32 0.58
CA GLN A 174 -16.51 -1.15 0.33
C GLN A 174 -17.09 -0.92 -1.07
N HIS A 175 -17.20 0.35 -1.48
CA HIS A 175 -17.71 0.70 -2.80
C HIS A 175 -16.79 0.16 -3.91
N LEU A 176 -15.48 0.36 -3.77
CA LEU A 176 -14.51 -0.15 -4.75
C LEU A 176 -14.52 -1.67 -4.80
N PHE A 177 -14.57 -2.35 -3.65
CA PHE A 177 -14.60 -3.81 -3.59
C PHE A 177 -15.88 -4.37 -4.23
N SER A 178 -17.05 -3.73 -4.00
CA SER A 178 -18.30 -4.10 -4.64
C SER A 178 -18.24 -3.96 -6.16
N TRP A 179 -17.66 -2.84 -6.65
CA TRP A 179 -17.45 -2.65 -8.08
C TRP A 179 -16.50 -3.70 -8.68
N MET A 180 -15.39 -3.99 -8.00
CA MET A 180 -14.44 -5.03 -8.44
C MET A 180 -15.12 -6.41 -8.48
N ASN A 181 -15.96 -6.71 -7.50
CA ASN A 181 -16.71 -7.95 -7.44
C ASN A 181 -17.69 -8.11 -8.60
N ASP A 182 -18.44 -7.05 -8.91
CA ASP A 182 -19.35 -7.02 -10.06
C ASP A 182 -18.58 -7.16 -11.40
N SER A 183 -17.49 -6.42 -11.57
CA SER A 183 -16.64 -6.50 -12.75
C SER A 183 -16.00 -7.89 -12.91
N ALA A 184 -15.48 -8.47 -11.82
CA ALA A 184 -14.85 -9.80 -11.83
C ALA A 184 -15.84 -10.92 -12.20
N SER A 185 -17.11 -10.78 -11.85
CA SER A 185 -18.15 -11.77 -12.19
C SER A 185 -18.43 -11.87 -13.70
N ARG A 186 -17.95 -10.90 -14.49
CA ARG A 186 -18.15 -10.82 -15.95
C ARG A 186 -16.88 -11.13 -16.75
N LEU A 187 -15.74 -11.37 -16.09
CA LEU A 187 -14.48 -11.79 -16.72
C LEU A 187 -14.47 -13.31 -16.94
#